data_2edf3570e0678f418be77356ad045518
#
_entry.id   2edf3570e0678f418be77356ad045518
#
_cell.length_a   1.000
_cell.length_b   1.000
_cell.length_c   1.000
_cell.angle_alpha   90.00
_cell.angle_beta   90.00
_cell.angle_gamma   90.00
#
_symmetry.space_group_name_H-M   'P 1'
#
loop_
_entity.id
_entity.type
_entity.pdbx_description
1 polymer ?
#
loop_
_entity_poly.entity_id
_entity_poly.type
_entity_poly.pdbx_seq_one_letter_code
_entity_poly.pdbx_strand_id
1 'polypeptide(L)'
;YYVSELTTPDVIMPELVRLYMGRRIECAQCHSHPFEAWSQNQYWGLAAFFGGYSELRDSQVGNGTIIDVLGGGHVDQPKDMMVSHPRTKEKVIPAFLDGTKLPESQWMDPRVGLAKWVTTHPYFPEATVNRVGSYLFGRGIVDPVDDFRSTNPPTHPELLKALAKDFKDSGYDLKQLMRTIVQSRTYQLSATPNESNKKDTVNYSHALPRL
;
A
#
# COMPACT_ATOMS: atom_id res chain seq x y z
N TYR A 1 11.39 10.32 7.95
CA TYR A 1 11.76 10.81 6.60
C TYR A 1 10.56 10.89 5.66
N TYR A 2 9.64 9.93 5.69
CA TYR A 2 8.46 9.95 4.82
C TYR A 2 7.32 10.86 5.29
N VAL A 3 7.27 11.17 6.57
CA VAL A 3 6.14 11.91 7.17
C VAL A 3 6.20 13.40 6.85
N SER A 4 7.38 13.95 6.55
CA SER A 4 7.55 15.38 6.29
C SER A 4 7.08 15.86 4.89
N GLU A 5 6.83 14.92 3.95
CA GLU A 5 6.38 15.25 2.60
C GLU A 5 4.92 14.87 2.33
N LEU A 6 4.30 14.10 3.23
CA LEU A 6 2.91 13.64 3.11
C LEU A 6 1.96 14.68 3.73
N THR A 7 1.69 15.75 3.00
CA THR A 7 0.99 16.93 3.53
C THR A 7 -0.46 17.04 3.13
N THR A 8 -0.92 16.30 2.12
CA THR A 8 -2.29 16.38 1.61
C THR A 8 -2.89 14.99 1.37
N PRO A 9 -4.24 14.85 1.45
CA PRO A 9 -4.92 13.57 1.26
C PRO A 9 -4.57 12.84 -0.05
N ASP A 10 -4.37 13.59 -1.12
CA ASP A 10 -4.04 13.08 -2.46
C ASP A 10 -2.58 12.64 -2.59
N VAL A 11 -1.72 13.00 -1.66
CA VAL A 11 -0.33 12.52 -1.56
C VAL A 11 -0.22 11.35 -0.58
N ILE A 12 -0.91 11.42 0.56
CA ILE A 12 -0.87 10.37 1.60
C ILE A 12 -1.46 9.05 1.09
N MET A 13 -2.62 9.14 0.43
CA MET A 13 -3.40 7.97 0.07
C MET A 13 -2.70 7.06 -0.95
N PRO A 14 -2.15 7.54 -2.07
CA PRO A 14 -1.44 6.66 -3.01
C PRO A 14 -0.21 5.99 -2.37
N GLU A 15 0.51 6.69 -1.50
CA GLU A 15 1.64 6.11 -0.77
C GLU A 15 1.19 4.96 0.17
N LEU A 16 0.06 5.14 0.86
CA LEU A 16 -0.52 4.08 1.68
C LEU A 16 -0.89 2.85 0.82
N VAL A 17 -1.57 3.07 -0.30
CA VAL A 17 -1.96 1.97 -1.21
C VAL A 17 -0.72 1.29 -1.79
N ARG A 18 0.29 2.05 -2.19
CA ARG A 18 1.56 1.51 -2.68
C ARG A 18 2.28 0.69 -1.61
N LEU A 19 2.35 1.20 -0.38
CA LEU A 19 3.06 0.55 0.73
C LEU A 19 2.35 -0.72 1.20
N TYR A 20 1.05 -0.64 1.45
CA TYR A 20 0.29 -1.71 2.11
C TYR A 20 -0.43 -2.64 1.15
N MET A 21 -0.72 -2.20 -0.06
CA MET A 21 -1.48 -2.98 -1.04
C MET A 21 -0.67 -3.31 -2.31
N GLY A 22 0.56 -2.76 -2.43
CA GLY A 22 1.44 -3.01 -3.57
C GLY A 22 0.89 -2.48 -4.90
N ARG A 23 0.00 -1.49 -4.87
CA ARG A 23 -0.69 -0.97 -6.05
C ARG A 23 -0.35 0.49 -6.27
N ARG A 24 -0.17 0.85 -7.54
CA ARG A 24 0.04 2.24 -7.98
C ARG A 24 -1.27 2.76 -8.55
N ILE A 25 -1.90 3.68 -7.86
CA ILE A 25 -3.22 4.22 -8.25
C ILE A 25 -3.17 5.70 -8.64
N GLU A 26 -1.99 6.30 -8.68
CA GLU A 26 -1.76 7.73 -8.89
C GLU A 26 -2.36 8.23 -10.21
N CYS A 27 -2.36 7.40 -11.25
CA CYS A 27 -2.99 7.75 -12.54
C CYS A 27 -4.48 8.07 -12.39
N ALA A 28 -5.16 7.42 -11.44
CA ALA A 28 -6.58 7.64 -11.20
C ALA A 28 -6.90 9.00 -10.54
N GLN A 29 -5.90 9.77 -10.11
CA GLN A 29 -6.06 11.12 -9.58
C GLN A 29 -6.71 12.07 -10.60
N CYS A 30 -6.32 11.99 -11.87
CA CYS A 30 -6.74 12.91 -12.91
C CYS A 30 -7.75 12.33 -13.91
N HIS A 31 -7.67 11.02 -14.18
CA HIS A 31 -8.52 10.28 -15.13
C HIS A 31 -8.67 8.82 -14.68
N SER A 32 -9.51 8.05 -15.36
CA SER A 32 -9.59 6.59 -15.09
C SER A 32 -8.22 5.94 -15.31
N HIS A 33 -7.85 5.00 -14.44
CA HIS A 33 -6.57 4.31 -14.52
C HIS A 33 -6.41 3.57 -15.85
N PRO A 34 -5.27 3.69 -16.57
CA PRO A 34 -5.14 3.16 -17.93
C PRO A 34 -5.05 1.62 -17.99
N PHE A 35 -4.65 0.95 -16.91
CA PHE A 35 -4.41 -0.50 -16.88
C PHE A 35 -5.29 -1.26 -15.89
N GLU A 36 -5.98 -0.55 -14.99
CA GLU A 36 -6.82 -1.13 -13.95
C GLU A 36 -8.20 -0.47 -13.95
N ALA A 37 -9.19 -1.18 -13.45
CA ALA A 37 -10.59 -0.71 -13.44
C ALA A 37 -10.85 0.31 -12.32
N TRP A 38 -9.96 1.27 -12.11
CA TRP A 38 -10.10 2.31 -11.09
C TRP A 38 -10.45 3.65 -11.73
N SER A 39 -11.55 4.21 -11.28
CA SER A 39 -12.01 5.53 -11.69
C SER A 39 -11.43 6.64 -10.82
N GLN A 40 -11.51 7.87 -11.32
CA GLN A 40 -11.18 9.07 -10.56
C GLN A 40 -12.03 9.18 -9.27
N ASN A 41 -13.31 8.80 -9.32
CA ASN A 41 -14.17 8.82 -8.15
C ASN A 41 -13.71 7.84 -7.05
N GLN A 42 -13.22 6.66 -7.41
CA GLN A 42 -12.68 5.70 -6.43
C GLN A 42 -11.38 6.22 -5.81
N TYR A 43 -10.52 6.86 -6.60
CA TYR A 43 -9.31 7.52 -6.08
C TYR A 43 -9.67 8.58 -5.03
N TRP A 44 -10.55 9.51 -5.38
CA TRP A 44 -10.94 10.59 -4.46
C TRP A 44 -11.78 10.10 -3.29
N GLY A 45 -12.57 9.03 -3.47
CA GLY A 45 -13.26 8.34 -2.38
C GLY A 45 -12.28 7.80 -1.34
N LEU A 46 -11.17 7.21 -1.79
CA LEU A 46 -10.13 6.71 -0.89
C LEU A 46 -9.31 7.86 -0.26
N ALA A 47 -9.02 8.93 -1.01
CA ALA A 47 -8.35 10.12 -0.47
C ALA A 47 -9.19 10.82 0.62
N ALA A 48 -10.52 10.73 0.53
CA ALA A 48 -11.43 11.34 1.50
C ALA A 48 -11.29 10.78 2.93
N PHE A 49 -10.70 9.60 3.12
CA PHE A 49 -10.35 9.09 4.46
C PHE A 49 -9.33 9.97 5.18
N PHE A 50 -8.62 10.83 4.47
CA PHE A 50 -7.62 11.75 5.01
C PHE A 50 -8.05 13.20 4.92
N GLY A 51 -9.33 13.48 4.64
CA GLY A 51 -9.83 14.84 4.44
C GLY A 51 -9.66 15.76 5.66
N GLY A 52 -9.64 15.20 6.87
CA GLY A 52 -9.36 15.93 8.10
C GLY A 52 -7.87 16.07 8.44
N TYR A 53 -6.98 15.63 7.53
CA TYR A 53 -5.55 15.72 7.76
C TYR A 53 -4.98 17.03 7.21
N SER A 54 -4.29 17.79 8.05
CA SER A 54 -3.58 19.00 7.65
C SER A 54 -2.24 19.11 8.36
N GLU A 55 -1.26 19.69 7.66
CA GLU A 55 0.02 20.07 8.25
C GLU A 55 -0.11 21.50 8.81
N LEU A 56 0.14 21.67 10.11
CA LEU A 56 0.44 22.99 10.64
C LEU A 56 1.96 23.22 10.57
N ARG A 57 2.36 24.15 9.73
CA ARG A 57 3.72 24.67 9.74
C ARG A 57 3.81 25.73 10.84
N ASP A 58 4.39 25.35 11.97
CA ASP A 58 4.80 26.34 12.97
C ASP A 58 6.08 27.03 12.46
N SER A 59 5.94 28.29 12.07
CA SER A 59 7.04 29.11 11.57
C SER A 59 8.13 29.39 12.63
N GLN A 60 7.87 29.08 13.91
CA GLN A 60 8.81 29.31 15.01
C GLN A 60 9.70 28.11 15.35
N VAL A 61 9.31 26.90 14.97
CA VAL A 61 10.03 25.67 15.36
C VAL A 61 10.82 25.06 14.19
N GLY A 62 10.63 25.53 12.97
CA GLY A 62 11.39 25.09 11.78
C GLY A 62 11.12 23.63 11.33
N ASN A 63 10.35 22.88 12.08
CA ASN A 63 9.88 21.54 11.76
C ASN A 63 8.36 21.57 11.62
N GLY A 64 7.84 21.17 10.45
CA GLY A 64 6.42 21.00 10.25
C GLY A 64 5.86 20.00 11.26
N THR A 65 4.93 20.45 12.11
CA THR A 65 4.20 19.54 13.00
C THR A 65 2.96 19.08 12.26
N ILE A 66 2.83 17.79 12.06
CA ILE A 66 1.63 17.19 11.50
C ILE A 66 0.55 17.24 12.57
N ILE A 67 -0.50 18.02 12.33
CA ILE A 67 -1.67 17.99 13.20
C ILE A 67 -2.75 17.16 12.54
N ASP A 68 -3.10 16.13 13.26
CA ASP A 68 -4.35 15.44 13.09
C ASP A 68 -5.48 16.31 13.63
N VAL A 69 -6.23 16.91 12.75
CA VAL A 69 -7.36 17.79 13.13
C VAL A 69 -8.40 17.01 13.95
N LEU A 70 -8.43 15.68 13.84
CA LEU A 70 -9.29 14.81 14.65
C LEU A 70 -8.85 14.71 16.12
N GLY A 71 -7.58 15.02 16.43
CA GLY A 71 -7.02 14.91 17.79
C GLY A 71 -7.04 16.17 18.63
N GLY A 72 -7.43 17.34 18.11
CA GLY A 72 -7.32 18.58 18.88
C GLY A 72 -7.86 19.86 18.26
N GLY A 73 -8.32 19.84 17.02
CA GLY A 73 -8.92 20.99 16.35
C GLY A 73 -10.45 20.96 16.45
N HIS A 74 -11.07 22.11 16.71
CA HIS A 74 -12.52 22.25 16.65
C HIS A 74 -13.02 22.10 15.21
N VAL A 75 -13.39 20.88 14.83
CA VAL A 75 -14.17 20.64 13.61
C VAL A 75 -15.60 20.33 14.03
N ASP A 76 -16.48 21.32 13.85
CA ASP A 76 -17.86 21.21 14.31
C ASP A 76 -18.71 20.24 13.47
N GLN A 77 -18.25 19.86 12.27
CA GLN A 77 -19.00 19.01 11.36
C GLN A 77 -18.08 18.05 10.58
N PRO A 78 -18.40 16.75 10.52
CA PRO A 78 -17.61 15.76 9.73
C PRO A 78 -17.47 16.13 8.25
N LYS A 79 -18.46 16.79 7.66
CA LYS A 79 -18.44 17.25 6.26
C LYS A 79 -17.38 18.30 5.95
N ASP A 80 -16.89 19.02 6.95
CA ASP A 80 -15.83 20.03 6.78
C ASP A 80 -14.46 19.39 6.59
N MET A 81 -14.33 18.12 6.96
CA MET A 81 -13.14 17.28 6.78
C MET A 81 -13.09 16.56 5.42
N MET A 82 -14.11 16.72 4.57
CA MET A 82 -14.17 16.03 3.28
C MET A 82 -13.31 16.73 2.23
N VAL A 83 -12.60 15.93 1.42
CA VAL A 83 -11.91 16.43 0.22
C VAL A 83 -12.92 16.90 -0.82
N SER A 84 -12.50 17.81 -1.69
CA SER A 84 -13.31 18.23 -2.84
C SER A 84 -12.79 17.55 -4.11
N HIS A 85 -13.69 17.02 -4.90
CA HIS A 85 -13.32 16.46 -6.20
C HIS A 85 -12.74 17.55 -7.12
N PRO A 86 -11.56 17.38 -7.73
CA PRO A 86 -10.85 18.45 -8.42
C PRO A 86 -11.63 19.01 -9.61
N ARG A 87 -12.42 18.18 -10.28
CA ARG A 87 -13.18 18.56 -11.49
C ARG A 87 -14.59 19.07 -11.16
N THR A 88 -15.37 18.31 -10.34
CA THR A 88 -16.77 18.68 -10.04
C THR A 88 -16.91 19.66 -8.89
N LYS A 89 -15.86 19.81 -8.07
CA LYS A 89 -15.84 20.61 -6.82
C LYS A 89 -16.80 20.11 -5.72
N GLU A 90 -17.46 19.00 -5.96
CA GLU A 90 -18.34 18.37 -4.99
C GLU A 90 -17.53 17.77 -3.84
N LYS A 91 -18.12 17.74 -2.65
CA LYS A 91 -17.56 17.07 -1.48
C LYS A 91 -17.62 15.55 -1.68
N VAL A 92 -16.49 14.89 -1.46
CA VAL A 92 -16.35 13.45 -1.65
C VAL A 92 -16.46 12.72 -0.32
N ILE A 93 -17.38 11.78 -0.28
CA ILE A 93 -17.60 10.89 0.88
C ILE A 93 -16.54 9.80 0.88
N PRO A 94 -15.95 9.45 2.06
CA PRO A 94 -15.02 8.33 2.17
C PRO A 94 -15.62 7.03 1.60
N ALA A 95 -14.94 6.46 0.63
CA ALA A 95 -15.32 5.22 -0.04
C ALA A 95 -14.10 4.36 -0.37
N PHE A 96 -14.25 3.05 -0.25
CA PHE A 96 -13.21 2.09 -0.56
C PHE A 96 -13.06 1.87 -2.08
N LEU A 97 -11.99 1.18 -2.50
CA LEU A 97 -11.73 0.92 -3.94
C LEU A 97 -12.84 0.09 -4.62
N ASP A 98 -13.59 -0.69 -3.88
CA ASP A 98 -14.75 -1.42 -4.38
C ASP A 98 -16.02 -0.55 -4.54
N GLY A 99 -15.93 0.73 -4.18
CA GLY A 99 -17.04 1.68 -4.22
C GLY A 99 -17.93 1.69 -2.98
N THR A 100 -17.69 0.80 -2.01
CA THR A 100 -18.44 0.78 -0.75
C THR A 100 -18.15 2.03 0.06
N LYS A 101 -19.18 2.77 0.45
CA LYS A 101 -19.06 3.99 1.22
C LYS A 101 -18.88 3.69 2.71
N LEU A 102 -18.04 4.49 3.39
CA LEU A 102 -17.93 4.44 4.83
C LEU A 102 -19.24 4.92 5.46
N PRO A 103 -19.83 4.20 6.44
CA PRO A 103 -21.01 4.65 7.17
C PRO A 103 -20.79 6.00 7.87
N GLU A 104 -21.82 6.86 7.89
CA GLU A 104 -21.72 8.19 8.53
C GLU A 104 -21.31 8.15 9.99
N SER A 105 -21.74 7.12 10.73
CA SER A 105 -21.35 6.90 12.12
C SER A 105 -19.84 6.75 12.35
N GLN A 106 -19.06 6.51 11.28
CA GLN A 106 -17.61 6.35 11.32
C GLN A 106 -16.85 7.56 10.74
N TRP A 107 -17.54 8.60 10.31
CA TRP A 107 -16.89 9.77 9.67
C TRP A 107 -16.04 10.59 10.66
N MET A 108 -16.26 10.48 11.97
CA MET A 108 -15.43 11.16 12.97
C MET A 108 -14.01 10.59 13.06
N ASP A 109 -13.83 9.30 12.73
CA ASP A 109 -12.51 8.69 12.59
C ASP A 109 -12.50 7.68 11.43
N PRO A 110 -12.50 8.17 10.19
CA PRO A 110 -12.62 7.34 9.00
C PRO A 110 -11.42 6.42 8.80
N ARG A 111 -10.26 6.76 9.35
CA ARG A 111 -9.02 5.98 9.21
C ARG A 111 -9.07 4.64 9.92
N VAL A 112 -9.86 4.51 11.00
CA VAL A 112 -10.09 3.20 11.65
C VAL A 112 -10.78 2.24 10.68
N GLY A 113 -11.81 2.72 9.97
CA GLY A 113 -12.48 1.96 8.92
C GLY A 113 -11.54 1.58 7.78
N LEU A 114 -10.72 2.54 7.33
CA LEU A 114 -9.70 2.29 6.30
C LEU A 114 -8.67 1.25 6.74
N ALA A 115 -8.12 1.37 7.94
CA ALA A 115 -7.13 0.41 8.47
C ALA A 115 -7.70 -1.00 8.52
N LYS A 116 -8.94 -1.16 8.99
CA LYS A 116 -9.62 -2.46 9.02
C LYS A 116 -9.83 -3.00 7.61
N TRP A 117 -10.26 -2.18 6.67
CA TRP A 117 -10.46 -2.60 5.28
C TRP A 117 -9.14 -3.02 4.63
N VAL A 118 -8.08 -2.21 4.74
CA VAL A 118 -6.74 -2.53 4.20
C VAL A 118 -6.22 -3.85 4.75
N THR A 119 -6.24 -4.05 6.07
CA THR A 119 -5.67 -5.25 6.70
C THR A 119 -6.47 -6.52 6.43
N THR A 120 -7.75 -6.41 6.07
CA THR A 120 -8.59 -7.56 5.68
C THR A 120 -8.57 -7.82 4.17
N HIS A 121 -8.12 -6.85 3.36
CA HIS A 121 -8.09 -6.98 1.91
C HIS A 121 -7.00 -7.96 1.45
N PRO A 122 -7.25 -8.80 0.42
CA PRO A 122 -6.27 -9.78 -0.07
C PRO A 122 -4.93 -9.17 -0.50
N TYR A 123 -4.91 -7.94 -0.97
CA TYR A 123 -3.68 -7.25 -1.40
C TYR A 123 -2.68 -7.03 -0.27
N PHE A 124 -3.15 -6.86 0.97
CA PHE A 124 -2.27 -6.59 2.11
C PHE A 124 -1.26 -7.72 2.38
N PRO A 125 -1.69 -8.98 2.58
CA PRO A 125 -0.73 -10.07 2.77
C PRO A 125 0.12 -10.33 1.52
N GLU A 126 -0.43 -10.23 0.30
CA GLU A 126 0.34 -10.40 -0.93
C GLU A 126 1.46 -9.36 -1.08
N ALA A 127 1.15 -8.08 -0.88
CA ALA A 127 2.13 -7.00 -0.93
C ALA A 127 3.21 -7.15 0.15
N THR A 128 2.80 -7.54 1.38
CA THR A 128 3.72 -7.72 2.50
C THR A 128 4.70 -8.87 2.24
N VAL A 129 4.21 -10.05 1.86
CA VAL A 129 5.10 -11.20 1.61
C VAL A 129 6.00 -10.95 0.41
N ASN A 130 5.52 -10.27 -0.63
CA ASN A 130 6.33 -9.91 -1.79
C ASN A 130 7.46 -8.95 -1.40
N ARG A 131 7.17 -7.94 -0.60
CA ARG A 131 8.17 -6.95 -0.12
C ARG A 131 9.19 -7.58 0.81
N VAL A 132 8.77 -8.38 1.79
CA VAL A 132 9.69 -9.11 2.67
C VAL A 132 10.55 -10.09 1.86
N GLY A 133 9.93 -10.81 0.93
CA GLY A 133 10.65 -11.69 0.01
C GLY A 133 11.71 -10.95 -0.80
N SER A 134 11.39 -9.76 -1.31
CA SER A 134 12.34 -8.95 -2.09
C SER A 134 13.54 -8.50 -1.26
N TYR A 135 13.37 -8.16 0.01
CA TYR A 135 14.50 -7.83 0.89
C TYR A 135 15.40 -9.03 1.14
N LEU A 136 14.84 -10.24 1.16
CA LEU A 136 15.58 -11.46 1.44
C LEU A 136 16.22 -12.08 0.18
N PHE A 137 15.60 -11.96 -0.98
CA PHE A 137 16.08 -12.53 -2.24
C PHE A 137 16.71 -11.52 -3.20
N GLY A 138 16.61 -10.19 -2.91
CA GLY A 138 17.04 -9.13 -3.82
C GLY A 138 16.03 -8.84 -4.93
N ARG A 139 14.92 -9.59 -4.99
CA ARG A 139 13.85 -9.44 -5.98
C ARG A 139 12.52 -9.95 -5.41
N GLY A 140 11.41 -9.29 -5.75
CA GLY A 140 10.07 -9.77 -5.44
C GLY A 140 9.54 -10.78 -6.47
N ILE A 141 8.52 -11.54 -6.08
CA ILE A 141 7.73 -12.39 -7.00
C ILE A 141 6.99 -11.50 -8.00
N VAL A 142 6.56 -10.33 -7.56
CA VAL A 142 6.21 -9.18 -8.40
C VAL A 142 7.33 -8.16 -8.28
N ASP A 143 7.86 -7.71 -9.41
CA ASP A 143 8.96 -6.75 -9.46
C ASP A 143 8.69 -5.72 -10.57
N PRO A 144 8.68 -4.42 -10.27
CA PRO A 144 8.88 -3.76 -8.97
C PRO A 144 7.87 -4.18 -7.88
N VAL A 145 8.32 -4.17 -6.61
CA VAL A 145 7.57 -4.75 -5.47
C VAL A 145 6.21 -4.10 -5.17
N ASP A 146 6.00 -2.91 -5.67
CA ASP A 146 4.81 -2.09 -5.49
C ASP A 146 4.00 -1.90 -6.79
N ASP A 147 4.22 -2.75 -7.79
CA ASP A 147 3.61 -2.65 -9.11
C ASP A 147 2.78 -3.89 -9.47
N PHE A 148 1.89 -4.27 -8.55
CA PHE A 148 0.92 -5.32 -8.80
C PHE A 148 -0.16 -4.80 -9.76
N ARG A 149 -0.16 -5.29 -10.98
CA ARG A 149 -1.16 -4.95 -12.02
C ARG A 149 -1.32 -6.10 -13.02
N SER A 150 -2.40 -6.06 -13.78
CA SER A 150 -2.71 -7.09 -14.78
C SER A 150 -1.62 -7.27 -15.83
N THR A 151 -0.89 -6.20 -16.17
CA THR A 151 0.22 -6.21 -17.14
C THR A 151 1.58 -6.55 -16.51
N ASN A 152 1.66 -6.75 -15.21
CA ASN A 152 2.85 -7.19 -14.47
C ASN A 152 2.48 -8.33 -13.51
N PRO A 153 2.15 -9.53 -14.04
CA PRO A 153 1.72 -10.65 -13.22
C PRO A 153 2.86 -11.20 -12.36
N PRO A 154 2.56 -11.82 -11.21
CA PRO A 154 3.54 -12.53 -10.40
C PRO A 154 4.27 -13.61 -11.22
N THR A 155 5.58 -13.73 -11.06
CA THR A 155 6.38 -14.80 -11.69
C THR A 155 6.01 -16.19 -11.17
N HIS A 156 5.58 -16.27 -9.90
CA HIS A 156 5.18 -17.50 -9.21
C HIS A 156 3.87 -17.26 -8.45
N PRO A 157 2.70 -17.21 -9.13
CA PRO A 157 1.44 -16.79 -8.53
C PRO A 157 0.97 -17.73 -7.40
N GLU A 158 1.16 -19.06 -7.56
CA GLU A 158 0.76 -20.02 -6.53
C GLU A 158 1.62 -19.92 -5.26
N LEU A 159 2.93 -19.65 -5.41
CA LEU A 159 3.82 -19.40 -4.28
C LEU A 159 3.41 -18.13 -3.54
N LEU A 160 3.13 -17.05 -4.26
CA LEU A 160 2.68 -15.79 -3.66
C LEU A 160 1.41 -15.99 -2.83
N LYS A 161 0.41 -16.67 -3.39
CA LYS A 161 -0.85 -16.97 -2.69
C LYS A 161 -0.62 -17.85 -1.46
N ALA A 162 0.23 -18.88 -1.56
CA ALA A 162 0.53 -19.77 -0.45
C ALA A 162 1.21 -19.02 0.71
N LEU A 163 2.21 -18.19 0.42
CA LEU A 163 2.89 -17.36 1.41
C LEU A 163 1.95 -16.31 2.02
N ALA A 164 1.12 -15.66 1.21
CA ALA A 164 0.14 -14.69 1.69
C ALA A 164 -0.89 -15.34 2.63
N LYS A 165 -1.33 -16.56 2.29
CA LYS A 165 -2.23 -17.34 3.16
C LYS A 165 -1.56 -17.72 4.47
N ASP A 166 -0.35 -18.28 4.44
CA ASP A 166 0.42 -18.64 5.66
C ASP A 166 0.64 -17.44 6.56
N PHE A 167 1.04 -16.31 5.99
CA PHE A 167 1.23 -15.05 6.71
C PHE A 167 -0.07 -14.55 7.38
N LYS A 168 -1.20 -14.63 6.67
CA LYS A 168 -2.51 -14.28 7.24
C LYS A 168 -2.93 -15.24 8.35
N ASP A 169 -2.78 -16.55 8.14
CA ASP A 169 -3.16 -17.59 9.10
C ASP A 169 -2.32 -17.54 10.38
N SER A 170 -1.07 -17.08 10.28
CA SER A 170 -0.19 -16.83 11.44
C SER A 170 -0.56 -15.60 12.27
N GLY A 171 -1.62 -14.86 11.90
CA GLY A 171 -1.97 -13.59 12.52
C GLY A 171 -1.01 -12.46 12.14
N TYR A 172 -0.46 -12.52 10.92
CA TYR A 172 0.49 -11.53 10.38
C TYR A 172 1.84 -11.49 11.14
N ASP A 173 2.34 -12.65 11.56
CA ASP A 173 3.64 -12.77 12.23
C ASP A 173 4.79 -12.65 11.22
N LEU A 174 5.41 -11.45 11.17
CA LEU A 174 6.56 -11.17 10.31
C LEU A 174 7.79 -12.04 10.64
N LYS A 175 7.98 -12.40 11.90
CA LYS A 175 9.11 -13.27 12.29
C LYS A 175 8.92 -14.67 11.77
N GLN A 176 7.70 -15.18 11.82
CA GLN A 176 7.35 -16.48 11.21
C GLN A 176 7.55 -16.45 9.71
N LEU A 177 7.06 -15.41 9.01
CA LEU A 177 7.26 -15.24 7.58
C LEU A 177 8.75 -15.26 7.20
N MET A 178 9.57 -14.44 7.87
CA MET A 178 11.01 -14.40 7.65
C MET A 178 11.65 -15.77 7.88
N ARG A 179 11.27 -16.46 8.95
CA ARG A 179 11.79 -17.81 9.28
C ARG A 179 11.43 -18.81 8.20
N THR A 180 10.18 -18.81 7.73
CA THR A 180 9.72 -19.66 6.63
C THR A 180 10.57 -19.44 5.37
N ILE A 181 10.82 -18.17 5.02
CA ILE A 181 11.62 -17.84 3.83
C ILE A 181 13.08 -18.28 4.00
N VAL A 182 13.76 -17.93 5.10
CA VAL A 182 15.20 -18.21 5.24
C VAL A 182 15.50 -19.69 5.47
N GLN A 183 14.54 -20.46 5.97
CA GLN A 183 14.64 -21.92 6.09
C GLN A 183 14.33 -22.66 4.77
N SER A 184 13.82 -21.98 3.77
CA SER A 184 13.53 -22.58 2.47
C SER A 184 14.81 -23.04 1.77
N ARG A 185 14.71 -24.12 1.00
CA ARG A 185 15.84 -24.59 0.19
C ARG A 185 16.28 -23.56 -0.84
N THR A 186 15.34 -22.78 -1.38
CA THR A 186 15.61 -21.70 -2.34
C THR A 186 16.50 -20.62 -1.73
N TYR A 187 16.25 -20.21 -0.49
CA TYR A 187 17.08 -19.20 0.18
C TYR A 187 18.51 -19.69 0.46
N GLN A 188 18.69 -21.00 0.64
CA GLN A 188 19.97 -21.64 0.96
C GLN A 188 20.78 -22.06 -0.28
N LEU A 189 20.33 -21.72 -1.49
CA LEU A 189 21.07 -21.97 -2.71
C LEU A 189 22.37 -21.16 -2.77
N SER A 190 23.38 -21.75 -3.47
CA SER A 190 24.64 -21.07 -3.74
C SER A 190 24.44 -19.80 -4.58
N ALA A 191 25.24 -18.76 -4.29
CA ALA A 191 25.33 -17.60 -5.16
C ALA A 191 26.18 -17.87 -6.43
N THR A 192 26.95 -18.96 -6.46
CA THR A 192 27.70 -19.38 -7.64
C THR A 192 26.76 -20.09 -8.61
N PRO A 193 26.44 -19.50 -9.77
CA PRO A 193 25.59 -20.15 -10.76
C PRO A 193 26.31 -21.27 -11.46
N ASN A 194 25.56 -22.20 -12.06
CA ASN A 194 26.06 -23.22 -12.95
C ASN A 194 25.64 -22.94 -14.41
N GLU A 195 26.06 -23.78 -15.36
CA GLU A 195 25.77 -23.58 -16.78
C GLU A 195 24.26 -23.54 -17.11
N SER A 196 23.43 -24.21 -16.33
CA SER A 196 21.99 -24.27 -16.58
C SER A 196 21.21 -23.07 -16.02
N ASN A 197 21.72 -22.37 -14.98
CA ASN A 197 21.01 -21.32 -14.28
C ASN A 197 21.70 -19.94 -14.30
N LYS A 198 22.86 -19.82 -14.94
CA LYS A 198 23.63 -18.53 -14.96
C LYS A 198 22.90 -17.36 -15.61
N LYS A 199 21.88 -17.62 -16.42
CA LYS A 199 21.04 -16.58 -17.04
C LYS A 199 19.69 -16.40 -16.32
N ASP A 200 19.43 -17.17 -15.28
CA ASP A 200 18.17 -17.06 -14.55
C ASP A 200 18.17 -15.84 -13.64
N THR A 201 17.25 -14.94 -13.89
CA THR A 201 17.01 -13.73 -13.08
C THR A 201 15.61 -13.71 -12.47
N VAL A 202 14.82 -14.79 -12.67
CA VAL A 202 13.38 -14.79 -12.39
C VAL A 202 12.96 -15.95 -11.47
N ASN A 203 13.56 -17.15 -11.63
CA ASN A 203 13.07 -18.38 -10.99
C ASN A 203 13.75 -18.70 -9.66
N TYR A 204 14.61 -17.82 -9.15
CA TYR A 204 15.34 -18.00 -7.89
C TYR A 204 16.15 -19.31 -7.86
N SER A 205 16.70 -19.76 -9.00
CA SER A 205 17.44 -21.01 -9.11
C SER A 205 18.88 -20.95 -8.60
N HIS A 206 19.33 -19.77 -8.20
CA HIS A 206 20.56 -19.49 -7.45
C HIS A 206 20.35 -18.20 -6.62
N ALA A 207 21.16 -17.99 -5.60
CA ALA A 207 21.08 -16.77 -4.83
C ALA A 207 21.60 -15.59 -5.66
N LEU A 208 20.82 -14.51 -5.72
CA LEU A 208 21.25 -13.28 -6.37
C LEU A 208 22.17 -12.50 -5.42
N PRO A 209 23.26 -11.89 -5.92
CA PRO A 209 24.11 -11.01 -5.12
C PRO A 209 23.27 -9.87 -4.56
N ARG A 210 23.46 -9.57 -3.28
CA ARG A 210 22.85 -8.40 -2.63
C ARG A 210 23.91 -7.31 -2.55
N LEU A 211 23.49 -6.09 -2.84
CA LEU A 211 24.30 -4.90 -2.62
C LEU A 211 24.27 -4.51 -1.15
#